data_6e1249bc10dddc12c338ed7f944e7770
#
_entry.id   6e1249bc10dddc12c338ed7f944e7770
#
_cell.length_a   1.000
_cell.length_b   1.000
_cell.length_c   1.000
_cell.angle_alpha   90.00
_cell.angle_beta   90.00
_cell.angle_gamma   90.00
#
_symmetry.space_group_name_H-M   'P 1'
#
loop_
_entity.id
_entity.type
_entity.pdbx_description
1 polymer ?
#
loop_
_entity_poly.entity_id
_entity_poly.type
_entity_poly.pdbx_seq_one_letter_code
_entity_poly.pdbx_strand_id
1 'polypeptide(L)'
;MTSQKVALARQRLRTPRAAAVAGILFAVLFFISIILLRLALPEDLAGPDAATWLTSNTGSVSLALTMVPFAGIAFLWFMGVVRAHLGKLEDQFFSSVMFGSGLLFLAMIFAAAAIAGGIIVSYGVAADKLIENGVVTFGRAIMYTIMNVYAVRMAGVFMISLDTIWLQTRAVPRPFVFITYALALLLLVAINFSLWMILIFPAWVFVISVYILRVSLRGKAAEAEGFIGSDGA
;
A
#
# COMPACT_ATOMS: atom_id res chain seq x y z
N MET A 1 1.54 -41.31 8.79
CA MET A 1 0.98 -40.01 8.36
C MET A 1 1.17 -39.88 6.86
N THR A 2 0.12 -39.74 6.09
CA THR A 2 0.18 -39.79 4.62
C THR A 2 0.88 -38.55 4.04
N SER A 3 1.71 -38.75 3.01
CA SER A 3 2.43 -37.73 2.23
C SER A 3 1.58 -36.52 1.87
N GLN A 4 0.28 -36.70 1.69
CA GLN A 4 -0.70 -35.67 1.40
C GLN A 4 -0.95 -34.71 2.56
N LYS A 5 -0.92 -35.17 3.82
CA LYS A 5 -1.03 -34.28 5.01
C LYS A 5 0.20 -33.38 5.18
N VAL A 6 1.38 -33.90 4.87
CA VAL A 6 2.64 -33.15 4.89
C VAL A 6 2.68 -32.10 3.77
N ALA A 7 2.19 -32.43 2.58
CA ALA A 7 2.08 -31.50 1.47
C ALA A 7 1.09 -30.36 1.76
N LEU A 8 -0.08 -30.66 2.32
CA LEU A 8 -1.08 -29.66 2.74
C LEU A 8 -0.58 -28.77 3.89
N ALA A 9 0.14 -29.33 4.86
CA ALA A 9 0.77 -28.57 5.93
C ALA A 9 1.84 -27.60 5.38
N ARG A 10 2.71 -28.06 4.45
CA ARG A 10 3.68 -27.23 3.77
C ARG A 10 3.05 -26.10 2.95
N GLN A 11 1.92 -26.35 2.32
CA GLN A 11 1.18 -25.36 1.54
C GLN A 11 0.56 -24.28 2.45
N ARG A 12 0.04 -24.64 3.62
CA ARG A 12 -0.48 -23.71 4.64
C ARG A 12 0.61 -22.78 5.23
N LEU A 13 1.85 -23.23 5.31
CA LEU A 13 2.97 -22.48 5.92
C LEU A 13 3.68 -21.52 4.94
N ARG A 14 3.48 -21.69 3.63
CA ARG A 14 4.09 -20.81 2.61
C ARG A 14 3.30 -19.53 2.38
N THR A 15 2.00 -19.57 2.52
CA THR A 15 1.08 -18.48 2.16
C THR A 15 1.27 -17.21 3.03
N PRO A 16 1.37 -17.25 4.37
CA PRO A 16 1.49 -16.03 5.18
C PRO A 16 2.80 -15.27 4.92
N ARG A 17 3.89 -15.98 4.60
CA ARG A 17 5.18 -15.36 4.28
C ARG A 17 5.14 -14.61 2.96
N ALA A 18 4.47 -15.16 1.95
CA ALA A 18 4.33 -14.51 0.67
C ALA A 18 3.53 -13.18 0.82
N ALA A 19 2.47 -13.18 1.65
CA ALA A 19 1.75 -11.95 1.99
C ALA A 19 2.67 -10.92 2.66
N ALA A 20 3.42 -11.36 3.68
CA ALA A 20 4.31 -10.48 4.42
C ALA A 20 5.40 -9.86 3.54
N VAL A 21 6.04 -10.65 2.68
CA VAL A 21 7.05 -10.14 1.74
C VAL A 21 6.43 -9.17 0.74
N ALA A 22 5.28 -9.51 0.18
CA ALA A 22 4.58 -8.63 -0.76
C ALA A 22 4.16 -7.30 -0.11
N GLY A 23 3.65 -7.32 1.12
CA GLY A 23 3.27 -6.12 1.85
C GLY A 23 4.47 -5.24 2.24
N ILE A 24 5.60 -5.83 2.62
CA ILE A 24 6.84 -5.09 2.88
C ILE A 24 7.34 -4.45 1.58
N LEU A 25 7.37 -5.20 0.47
CA LEU A 25 7.79 -4.70 -0.83
C LEU A 25 6.91 -3.53 -1.29
N PHE A 26 5.58 -3.69 -1.18
CA PHE A 26 4.64 -2.60 -1.45
C PHE A 26 4.98 -1.36 -0.64
N ALA A 27 5.08 -1.50 0.68
CA ALA A 27 5.32 -0.38 1.56
C ALA A 27 6.62 0.36 1.22
N VAL A 28 7.72 -0.35 1.03
CA VAL A 28 9.02 0.24 0.69
C VAL A 28 8.97 0.96 -0.65
N LEU A 29 8.46 0.32 -1.70
CA LEU A 29 8.37 0.93 -3.03
C LEU A 29 7.45 2.15 -3.02
N PHE A 30 6.32 2.06 -2.32
CA PHE A 30 5.36 3.15 -2.23
C PHE A 30 5.94 4.34 -1.43
N PHE A 31 6.61 4.10 -0.29
CA PHE A 31 7.30 5.14 0.46
C PHE A 31 8.33 5.87 -0.39
N ILE A 32 9.21 5.13 -1.07
CA ILE A 32 10.23 5.72 -1.94
C ILE A 32 9.56 6.55 -3.03
N SER A 33 8.53 6.01 -3.70
CA SER A 33 7.82 6.71 -4.78
C SER A 33 7.19 8.02 -4.29
N ILE A 34 6.49 8.00 -3.16
CA ILE A 34 5.82 9.20 -2.63
C ILE A 34 6.85 10.23 -2.14
N ILE A 35 7.91 9.81 -1.47
CA ILE A 35 8.96 10.73 -1.00
C ILE A 35 9.65 11.39 -2.20
N LEU A 36 10.05 10.61 -3.22
CA LEU A 36 10.65 11.16 -4.44
C LEU A 36 9.69 12.14 -5.14
N LEU A 37 8.41 11.76 -5.29
CA LEU A 37 7.42 12.61 -5.92
C LEU A 37 7.21 13.93 -5.15
N ARG A 38 7.24 13.87 -3.82
CA ARG A 38 7.09 15.04 -2.96
C ARG A 38 8.29 15.96 -2.96
N LEU A 39 9.49 15.40 -2.91
CA LEU A 39 10.73 16.17 -3.01
C LEU A 39 10.86 16.81 -4.40
N ALA A 40 10.29 16.16 -5.40
CA ALA A 40 10.36 16.58 -6.79
C ALA A 40 9.18 17.47 -7.25
N LEU A 41 8.12 17.66 -6.49
CA LEU A 41 6.98 18.54 -6.80
C LEU A 41 6.61 19.37 -5.55
N PRO A 42 7.35 20.44 -5.23
CA PRO A 42 7.03 21.30 -4.08
C PRO A 42 5.68 22.00 -4.25
N GLU A 43 5.12 22.44 -3.12
CA GLU A 43 3.78 23.05 -3.09
C GLU A 43 3.73 24.41 -3.80
N ASP A 44 4.83 25.16 -3.77
CA ASP A 44 4.95 26.52 -4.32
C ASP A 44 5.71 26.52 -5.66
N LEU A 45 5.12 25.95 -6.69
CA LEU A 45 5.60 26.06 -8.08
C LEU A 45 4.99 27.30 -8.79
N ALA A 46 4.94 28.43 -8.12
CA ALA A 46 4.50 29.69 -8.69
C ALA A 46 5.69 30.63 -8.83
N GLY A 47 6.35 30.61 -9.99
CA GLY A 47 7.45 31.55 -10.27
C GLY A 47 8.33 31.11 -11.44
N PRO A 48 9.23 32.01 -11.92
CA PRO A 48 10.16 31.70 -13.01
C PRO A 48 11.13 30.56 -12.70
N ASP A 49 11.33 30.23 -11.44
CA ASP A 49 12.19 29.13 -10.99
C ASP A 49 11.53 27.74 -11.11
N ALA A 50 10.21 27.68 -11.27
CA ALA A 50 9.47 26.42 -11.43
C ALA A 50 9.95 25.62 -12.65
N ALA A 51 10.28 26.30 -13.73
CA ALA A 51 10.79 25.72 -14.95
C ALA A 51 12.14 25.03 -14.74
N THR A 52 13.08 25.75 -14.16
CA THR A 52 14.44 25.25 -13.88
C THR A 52 14.41 24.11 -12.87
N TRP A 53 13.52 24.19 -11.89
CA TRP A 53 13.38 23.20 -10.86
C TRP A 53 12.78 21.88 -11.39
N LEU A 54 11.72 21.95 -12.22
CA LEU A 54 11.13 20.79 -12.89
C LEU A 54 12.14 20.07 -13.80
N THR A 55 12.94 20.81 -14.57
CA THR A 55 13.96 20.21 -15.45
C THR A 55 15.05 19.50 -14.66
N SER A 56 15.47 20.05 -13.53
CA SER A 56 16.50 19.45 -12.67
C SER A 56 16.02 18.20 -11.93
N ASN A 57 14.70 18.05 -11.68
CA ASN A 57 14.13 16.94 -10.92
C ASN A 57 13.37 15.89 -11.77
N THR A 58 13.35 16.03 -13.09
CA THR A 58 12.65 15.12 -14.01
C THR A 58 13.08 13.66 -13.80
N GLY A 59 14.36 13.40 -13.55
CA GLY A 59 14.87 12.05 -13.29
C GLY A 59 14.26 11.41 -12.04
N SER A 60 14.17 12.15 -10.94
CA SER A 60 13.59 11.67 -9.67
C SER A 60 12.11 11.38 -9.80
N VAL A 61 11.36 12.23 -10.51
CA VAL A 61 9.93 12.01 -10.77
C VAL A 61 9.72 10.82 -11.69
N SER A 62 10.50 10.69 -12.76
CA SER A 62 10.42 9.54 -13.67
C SER A 62 10.70 8.22 -12.93
N LEU A 63 11.69 8.20 -12.05
CA LEU A 63 11.99 7.04 -11.21
C LEU A 63 10.80 6.72 -10.29
N ALA A 64 10.25 7.72 -9.60
CA ALA A 64 9.09 7.56 -8.75
C ALA A 64 7.90 6.95 -9.49
N LEU A 65 7.57 7.51 -10.66
CA LEU A 65 6.47 7.03 -11.51
C LEU A 65 6.70 5.60 -12.04
N THR A 66 7.96 5.23 -12.31
CA THR A 66 8.31 3.86 -12.71
C THR A 66 8.12 2.87 -11.57
N MET A 67 8.34 3.28 -10.31
CA MET A 67 8.17 2.41 -9.13
C MET A 67 6.70 2.17 -8.76
N VAL A 68 5.80 3.11 -9.04
CA VAL A 68 4.37 3.02 -8.67
C VAL A 68 3.69 1.75 -9.18
N PRO A 69 3.81 1.33 -10.46
CA PRO A 69 3.22 0.08 -10.93
C PRO A 69 3.73 -1.16 -10.18
N PHE A 70 5.03 -1.21 -9.87
CA PHE A 70 5.60 -2.34 -9.12
C PHE A 70 5.09 -2.38 -7.68
N ALA A 71 4.96 -1.21 -7.03
CA ALA A 71 4.29 -1.12 -5.74
C ALA A 71 2.84 -1.64 -5.83
N GLY A 72 2.12 -1.26 -6.89
CA GLY A 72 0.76 -1.74 -7.13
C GLY A 72 0.67 -3.26 -7.31
N ILE A 73 1.58 -3.86 -8.08
CA ILE A 73 1.66 -5.32 -8.26
C ILE A 73 1.93 -6.00 -6.90
N ALA A 74 2.87 -5.48 -6.11
CA ALA A 74 3.16 -6.01 -4.78
C ALA A 74 1.94 -5.94 -3.86
N PHE A 75 1.17 -4.85 -3.91
CA PHE A 75 -0.07 -4.72 -3.14
C PHE A 75 -1.17 -5.68 -3.61
N LEU A 76 -1.33 -5.89 -4.91
CA LEU A 76 -2.25 -6.91 -5.44
C LEU A 76 -1.90 -8.31 -4.93
N TRP A 77 -0.62 -8.65 -4.89
CA TRP A 77 -0.17 -9.93 -4.34
C TRP A 77 -0.44 -10.01 -2.84
N PHE A 78 -0.17 -8.95 -2.09
CA PHE A 78 -0.51 -8.87 -0.67
C PHE A 78 -2.01 -9.14 -0.45
N MET A 79 -2.89 -8.42 -1.15
CA MET A 79 -4.35 -8.60 -1.05
C MET A 79 -4.78 -10.02 -1.44
N GLY A 80 -4.26 -10.54 -2.56
CA GLY A 80 -4.59 -11.88 -3.05
C GLY A 80 -4.21 -12.96 -2.06
N VAL A 81 -3.03 -12.86 -1.45
CA VAL A 81 -2.56 -13.84 -0.46
C VAL A 81 -3.31 -13.70 0.86
N VAL A 82 -3.58 -12.49 1.32
CA VAL A 82 -4.41 -12.25 2.50
C VAL A 82 -5.79 -12.88 2.30
N ARG A 83 -6.44 -12.61 1.17
CA ARG A 83 -7.75 -13.19 0.84
C ARG A 83 -7.72 -14.72 0.79
N ALA A 84 -6.70 -15.32 0.15
CA ALA A 84 -6.56 -16.77 0.09
C ALA A 84 -6.33 -17.42 1.46
N HIS A 85 -5.76 -16.68 2.41
CA HIS A 85 -5.49 -17.18 3.77
C HIS A 85 -6.70 -17.10 4.69
N LEU A 86 -7.59 -16.14 4.49
CA LEU A 86 -8.80 -15.97 5.30
C LEU A 86 -9.82 -17.11 5.10
N GLY A 87 -9.82 -17.72 3.92
CA GLY A 87 -10.52 -19.01 3.65
C GLY A 87 -12.05 -18.95 3.71
N LYS A 88 -12.69 -20.14 3.85
CA LYS A 88 -14.14 -20.34 3.79
C LYS A 88 -14.93 -19.89 5.05
N LEU A 89 -14.25 -19.40 6.07
CA LEU A 89 -14.85 -18.95 7.35
C LEU A 89 -15.16 -17.45 7.35
N GLU A 90 -15.00 -16.80 6.22
CA GLU A 90 -15.04 -15.37 6.07
C GLU A 90 -16.44 -14.88 5.72
N ASP A 91 -16.84 -13.78 6.35
CA ASP A 91 -17.99 -13.00 5.87
C ASP A 91 -17.66 -12.46 4.47
N GLN A 92 -18.36 -12.99 3.46
CA GLN A 92 -18.14 -12.63 2.06
C GLN A 92 -18.30 -11.14 1.80
N PHE A 93 -19.09 -10.45 2.63
CA PHE A 93 -19.29 -9.01 2.53
C PHE A 93 -17.99 -8.26 2.80
N PHE A 94 -17.38 -8.46 3.97
CA PHE A 94 -16.14 -7.76 4.33
C PHE A 94 -14.96 -8.09 3.41
N SER A 95 -14.87 -9.35 2.96
CA SER A 95 -13.88 -9.77 1.96
C SER A 95 -14.05 -9.04 0.63
N SER A 96 -15.27 -8.87 0.19
CA SER A 96 -15.58 -8.17 -1.06
C SER A 96 -15.29 -6.67 -0.94
N VAL A 97 -15.68 -6.05 0.18
CA VAL A 97 -15.42 -4.62 0.44
C VAL A 97 -13.91 -4.36 0.58
N MET A 98 -13.18 -5.21 1.30
CA MET A 98 -11.72 -5.14 1.41
C MET A 98 -11.06 -5.20 0.03
N PHE A 99 -11.41 -6.18 -0.79
CA PHE A 99 -10.80 -6.35 -2.10
C PHE A 99 -11.18 -5.19 -3.05
N GLY A 100 -12.44 -4.79 -3.07
CA GLY A 100 -12.91 -3.67 -3.89
C GLY A 100 -12.28 -2.33 -3.51
N SER A 101 -12.20 -2.02 -2.22
CA SER A 101 -11.57 -0.79 -1.73
C SER A 101 -10.06 -0.77 -2.00
N GLY A 102 -9.38 -1.91 -1.89
CA GLY A 102 -7.97 -2.04 -2.27
C GLY A 102 -7.73 -1.82 -3.76
N LEU A 103 -8.58 -2.35 -4.65
CA LEU A 103 -8.52 -2.09 -6.09
C LEU A 103 -8.80 -0.62 -6.42
N LEU A 104 -9.79 0.00 -5.77
CA LEU A 104 -10.07 1.42 -5.95
C LEU A 104 -8.92 2.29 -5.47
N PHE A 105 -8.30 1.96 -4.34
CA PHE A 105 -7.07 2.61 -3.88
C PHE A 105 -6.00 2.59 -4.98
N LEU A 106 -5.69 1.42 -5.54
CA LEU A 106 -4.69 1.29 -6.62
C LEU A 106 -5.09 2.08 -7.88
N ALA A 107 -6.34 2.00 -8.28
CA ALA A 107 -6.83 2.74 -9.44
C ALA A 107 -6.64 4.25 -9.26
N MET A 108 -6.93 4.78 -8.06
CA MET A 108 -6.70 6.21 -7.75
C MET A 108 -5.21 6.56 -7.77
N ILE A 109 -4.35 5.72 -7.20
CA ILE A 109 -2.90 5.94 -7.23
C ILE A 109 -2.35 5.92 -8.66
N PHE A 110 -2.79 4.97 -9.49
CA PHE A 110 -2.37 4.89 -10.89
C PHE A 110 -2.88 6.09 -11.72
N ALA A 111 -4.12 6.53 -11.48
CA ALA A 111 -4.66 7.72 -12.13
C ALA A 111 -3.85 8.98 -11.73
N ALA A 112 -3.53 9.15 -10.45
CA ALA A 112 -2.69 10.24 -9.99
C ALA A 112 -1.28 10.19 -10.59
N ALA A 113 -0.67 9.01 -10.67
CA ALA A 113 0.64 8.81 -11.30
C ALA A 113 0.60 9.11 -12.80
N ALA A 114 -0.46 8.72 -13.50
CA ALA A 114 -0.64 9.03 -14.92
C ALA A 114 -0.75 10.54 -15.17
N ILE A 115 -1.48 11.27 -14.31
CA ILE A 115 -1.57 12.73 -14.40
C ILE A 115 -0.20 13.37 -14.15
N ALA A 116 0.55 12.93 -13.13
CA ALA A 116 1.90 13.40 -12.88
C ALA A 116 2.83 13.16 -14.08
N GLY A 117 2.78 11.96 -14.66
CA GLY A 117 3.54 11.62 -15.86
C GLY A 117 3.16 12.48 -17.06
N GLY A 118 1.86 12.72 -17.27
CA GLY A 118 1.36 13.60 -18.32
C GLY A 118 1.89 15.04 -18.20
N ILE A 119 1.93 15.58 -16.98
CA ILE A 119 2.51 16.92 -16.72
C ILE A 119 3.97 16.96 -17.15
N ILE A 120 4.78 15.96 -16.78
CA ILE A 120 6.22 15.93 -17.09
C ILE A 120 6.46 15.82 -18.59
N VAL A 121 5.76 14.91 -19.25
CA VAL A 121 5.90 14.72 -20.72
C VAL A 121 5.50 15.99 -21.46
N SER A 122 4.37 16.60 -21.08
CA SER A 122 3.88 17.82 -21.70
C SER A 122 4.83 19.01 -21.46
N TYR A 123 5.43 19.07 -20.26
CA TYR A 123 6.41 20.08 -19.92
C TYR A 123 7.67 20.04 -20.79
N GLY A 124 8.16 18.84 -21.12
CA GLY A 124 9.30 18.65 -22.02
C GLY A 124 9.05 19.15 -23.46
N VAL A 125 7.79 19.31 -23.85
CA VAL A 125 7.41 19.71 -25.22
C VAL A 125 7.08 21.21 -25.33
N ALA A 126 6.45 21.82 -24.31
CA ALA A 126 5.93 23.19 -24.41
C ALA A 126 5.80 23.86 -23.02
N ALA A 127 6.89 23.94 -22.27
CA ALA A 127 6.93 24.42 -20.88
C ALA A 127 6.21 25.76 -20.68
N ASP A 128 6.55 26.79 -21.47
CA ASP A 128 6.03 28.15 -21.29
C ASP A 128 4.50 28.21 -21.45
N LYS A 129 3.97 27.57 -22.48
CA LYS A 129 2.51 27.54 -22.75
C LYS A 129 1.71 26.81 -21.68
N LEU A 130 2.29 25.77 -21.08
CA LEU A 130 1.62 24.97 -20.03
C LEU A 130 1.54 25.73 -18.70
N ILE A 131 2.55 26.52 -18.39
CA ILE A 131 2.55 27.39 -17.20
C ILE A 131 1.55 28.52 -17.39
N GLU A 132 1.61 29.25 -18.50
CA GLU A 132 0.71 30.37 -18.79
C GLU A 132 -0.76 29.94 -18.81
N ASN A 133 -1.09 28.79 -19.36
CA ASN A 133 -2.46 28.27 -19.45
C ASN A 133 -2.95 27.57 -18.16
N GLY A 134 -2.17 27.51 -17.10
CA GLY A 134 -2.55 26.93 -15.83
C GLY A 134 -2.73 25.40 -15.84
N VAL A 135 -2.34 24.71 -16.92
CA VAL A 135 -2.52 23.25 -17.08
C VAL A 135 -1.73 22.48 -16.03
N VAL A 136 -0.53 22.92 -15.69
CA VAL A 136 0.30 22.30 -14.65
C VAL A 136 -0.37 22.43 -13.29
N THR A 137 -0.88 23.62 -12.96
CA THR A 137 -1.58 23.88 -11.69
C THR A 137 -2.84 23.05 -11.57
N PHE A 138 -3.63 22.99 -12.63
CA PHE A 138 -4.87 22.19 -12.66
C PHE A 138 -4.59 20.69 -12.56
N GLY A 139 -3.65 20.15 -13.33
CA GLY A 139 -3.27 18.74 -13.29
C GLY A 139 -2.75 18.34 -11.91
N ARG A 140 -1.93 19.20 -11.28
CA ARG A 140 -1.44 19.00 -9.93
C ARG A 140 -2.59 18.99 -8.89
N ALA A 141 -3.54 19.92 -8.99
CA ALA A 141 -4.69 19.97 -8.10
C ALA A 141 -5.53 18.67 -8.20
N ILE A 142 -5.77 18.17 -9.42
CA ILE A 142 -6.47 16.89 -9.64
C ILE A 142 -5.68 15.72 -9.04
N MET A 143 -4.39 15.63 -9.32
CA MET A 143 -3.52 14.57 -8.78
C MET A 143 -3.60 14.53 -7.24
N TYR A 144 -3.44 15.66 -6.57
CA TYR A 144 -3.52 15.75 -5.12
C TYR A 144 -4.92 15.42 -4.58
N THR A 145 -5.97 15.86 -5.25
CA THR A 145 -7.35 15.53 -4.87
C THR A 145 -7.59 14.02 -4.95
N ILE A 146 -7.19 13.38 -6.05
CA ILE A 146 -7.31 11.93 -6.21
C ILE A 146 -6.56 11.18 -5.11
N MET A 147 -5.32 11.58 -4.81
CA MET A 147 -4.51 10.93 -3.79
C MET A 147 -5.02 11.17 -2.36
N ASN A 148 -5.24 12.42 -1.98
CA ASN A 148 -5.47 12.78 -0.57
C ASN A 148 -6.95 12.72 -0.18
N VAL A 149 -7.87 12.75 -1.15
CA VAL A 149 -9.30 12.64 -0.87
C VAL A 149 -9.82 11.25 -1.15
N TYR A 150 -9.63 10.75 -2.37
CA TYR A 150 -10.24 9.49 -2.80
C TYR A 150 -9.42 8.27 -2.39
N ALA A 151 -8.11 8.24 -2.70
CA ALA A 151 -7.28 7.08 -2.38
C ALA A 151 -7.15 6.86 -0.87
N VAL A 152 -6.96 7.92 -0.09
CA VAL A 152 -6.86 7.83 1.38
C VAL A 152 -8.13 7.25 1.99
N ARG A 153 -9.32 7.63 1.51
CA ARG A 153 -10.58 7.05 1.99
C ARG A 153 -10.73 5.58 1.64
N MET A 154 -10.35 5.19 0.42
CA MET A 154 -10.36 3.78 0.04
C MET A 154 -9.39 2.94 0.86
N ALA A 155 -8.24 3.50 1.21
CA ALA A 155 -7.31 2.88 2.17
C ALA A 155 -7.95 2.71 3.55
N GLY A 156 -8.67 3.71 4.06
CA GLY A 156 -9.40 3.61 5.33
C GLY A 156 -10.47 2.50 5.30
N VAL A 157 -11.27 2.41 4.23
CA VAL A 157 -12.26 1.34 4.06
C VAL A 157 -11.59 -0.03 4.00
N PHE A 158 -10.47 -0.16 3.29
CA PHE A 158 -9.68 -1.38 3.24
C PHE A 158 -9.24 -1.82 4.65
N MET A 159 -8.67 -0.89 5.43
CA MET A 159 -8.20 -1.14 6.79
C MET A 159 -9.34 -1.62 7.70
N ILE A 160 -10.49 -0.94 7.70
CA ILE A 160 -11.65 -1.33 8.51
C ILE A 160 -12.12 -2.73 8.13
N SER A 161 -12.26 -3.00 6.84
CA SER A 161 -12.79 -4.29 6.37
C SER A 161 -11.86 -5.45 6.75
N LEU A 162 -10.56 -5.29 6.53
CA LEU A 162 -9.57 -6.31 6.88
C LEU A 162 -9.49 -6.53 8.40
N ASP A 163 -9.55 -5.44 9.16
CA ASP A 163 -9.44 -5.49 10.62
C ASP A 163 -10.69 -6.11 11.27
N THR A 164 -11.89 -5.89 10.67
CA THR A 164 -13.13 -6.55 11.09
C THR A 164 -13.01 -8.07 10.91
N ILE A 165 -12.45 -8.54 9.80
CA ILE A 165 -12.20 -9.96 9.57
C ILE A 165 -11.22 -10.51 10.62
N TRP A 166 -10.15 -9.80 10.90
CA TRP A 166 -9.17 -10.22 11.92
C TRP A 166 -9.72 -10.21 13.35
N LEU A 167 -10.64 -9.30 13.66
CA LEU A 167 -11.35 -9.30 14.93
C LEU A 167 -12.21 -10.56 15.08
N GLN A 168 -12.95 -10.94 14.05
CA GLN A 168 -13.80 -12.13 14.02
C GLN A 168 -12.98 -13.43 14.12
N THR A 169 -11.87 -13.51 13.39
CA THR A 169 -10.98 -14.69 13.35
C THR A 169 -9.95 -14.73 14.49
N ARG A 170 -9.88 -13.69 15.31
CA ARG A 170 -8.87 -13.53 16.38
C ARG A 170 -7.42 -13.66 15.88
N ALA A 171 -7.17 -13.29 14.64
CA ALA A 171 -5.86 -13.44 14.01
C ALA A 171 -4.81 -12.45 14.56
N VAL A 172 -5.25 -11.34 15.14
CA VAL A 172 -4.41 -10.25 15.65
C VAL A 172 -4.84 -9.85 17.07
N PRO A 173 -3.92 -9.38 17.94
CA PRO A 173 -4.26 -8.91 19.29
C PRO A 173 -5.25 -7.74 19.27
N ARG A 174 -6.24 -7.75 20.17
CA ARG A 174 -7.29 -6.74 20.27
C ARG A 174 -6.79 -5.27 20.28
N PRO A 175 -5.73 -4.91 21.03
CA PRO A 175 -5.28 -3.51 21.05
C PRO A 175 -4.83 -3.03 19.66
N PHE A 176 -4.25 -3.91 18.85
CA PHE A 176 -3.86 -3.58 17.48
C PHE A 176 -5.08 -3.28 16.61
N VAL A 177 -6.17 -4.04 16.76
CA VAL A 177 -7.45 -3.83 16.07
C VAL A 177 -8.00 -2.42 16.37
N PHE A 178 -8.04 -2.01 17.64
CA PHE A 178 -8.53 -0.67 18.02
C PHE A 178 -7.66 0.46 17.46
N ILE A 179 -6.33 0.28 17.42
CA ILE A 179 -5.41 1.25 16.81
C ILE A 179 -5.70 1.36 15.30
N THR A 180 -5.91 0.24 14.63
CA THR A 180 -6.25 0.22 13.20
C THR A 180 -7.56 0.94 12.91
N TYR A 181 -8.62 0.68 13.70
CA TYR A 181 -9.88 1.41 13.55
C TYR A 181 -9.72 2.91 13.76
N ALA A 182 -8.94 3.34 14.74
CA ALA A 182 -8.66 4.75 14.97
C ALA A 182 -7.92 5.40 13.78
N LEU A 183 -6.90 4.73 13.24
CA LEU A 183 -6.18 5.18 12.05
C LEU A 183 -7.06 5.20 10.82
N ALA A 184 -7.88 4.17 10.61
CA ALA A 184 -8.79 4.10 9.48
C ALA A 184 -9.88 5.20 9.54
N LEU A 185 -10.42 5.45 10.73
CA LEU A 185 -11.37 6.55 10.95
C LEU A 185 -10.71 7.91 10.67
N LEU A 186 -9.47 8.09 11.11
CA LEU A 186 -8.68 9.27 10.79
C LEU A 186 -8.58 9.47 9.27
N LEU A 187 -8.26 8.42 8.51
CA LEU A 187 -8.16 8.48 7.04
C LEU A 187 -9.50 8.78 6.36
N LEU A 188 -10.63 8.35 6.94
CA LEU A 188 -11.95 8.59 6.40
C LEU A 188 -12.45 10.03 6.62
N VAL A 189 -12.18 10.58 7.83
CA VAL A 189 -12.76 11.86 8.28
C VAL A 189 -11.82 13.04 8.00
N ALA A 190 -10.50 12.82 8.04
CA ALA A 190 -9.54 13.89 7.83
C ALA A 190 -9.57 14.40 6.39
N ILE A 191 -10.02 15.65 6.23
CA ILE A 191 -10.05 16.35 4.97
C ILE A 191 -8.89 17.35 4.98
N ASN A 192 -7.92 17.21 4.07
CA ASN A 192 -6.82 18.16 3.83
C ASN A 192 -5.91 18.49 5.03
N PHE A 193 -5.83 17.63 6.04
CA PHE A 193 -4.99 17.88 7.23
C PHE A 193 -3.49 17.88 6.93
N SER A 194 -3.05 17.02 6.03
CA SER A 194 -1.64 16.95 5.63
C SER A 194 -1.47 16.09 4.38
N LEU A 195 -0.61 16.55 3.50
CA LEU A 195 -0.20 15.78 2.32
C LEU A 195 0.53 14.46 2.68
N TRP A 196 0.96 14.29 3.94
CA TRP A 196 1.63 13.09 4.43
C TRP A 196 0.66 11.98 4.87
N MET A 197 -0.65 12.25 4.92
CA MET A 197 -1.64 11.26 5.35
C MET A 197 -1.66 9.99 4.48
N ILE A 198 -1.33 10.13 3.20
CA ILE A 198 -1.24 8.99 2.28
C ILE A 198 -0.20 7.93 2.75
N LEU A 199 0.81 8.33 3.55
CA LEU A 199 1.83 7.43 4.06
C LEU A 199 1.38 6.59 5.26
N ILE A 200 0.28 6.93 5.92
CA ILE A 200 -0.26 6.15 7.04
C ILE A 200 -0.61 4.73 6.58
N PHE A 201 -1.21 4.60 5.41
CA PHE A 201 -1.62 3.31 4.87
C PHE A 201 -0.45 2.36 4.58
N PRO A 202 0.58 2.73 3.79
CA PRO A 202 1.73 1.86 3.59
C PRO A 202 2.52 1.60 4.88
N ALA A 203 2.58 2.55 5.82
CA ALA A 203 3.18 2.32 7.14
C ALA A 203 2.42 1.22 7.90
N TRP A 204 1.09 1.28 7.90
CA TRP A 204 0.25 0.26 8.50
C TRP A 204 0.43 -1.10 7.81
N VAL A 205 0.43 -1.17 6.47
CA VAL A 205 0.70 -2.41 5.73
C VAL A 205 2.07 -2.98 6.09
N PHE A 206 3.08 -2.11 6.23
CA PHE A 206 4.42 -2.52 6.65
C PHE A 206 4.43 -3.18 8.03
N VAL A 207 3.84 -2.52 9.02
CA VAL A 207 3.77 -3.02 10.41
C VAL A 207 3.07 -4.37 10.47
N ILE A 208 1.93 -4.51 9.80
CA ILE A 208 1.19 -5.78 9.72
C ILE A 208 2.01 -6.87 9.04
N SER A 209 2.65 -6.54 7.92
CA SER A 209 3.46 -7.48 7.18
C SER A 209 4.63 -8.00 8.00
N VAL A 210 5.31 -7.11 8.75
CA VAL A 210 6.37 -7.49 9.69
C VAL A 210 5.83 -8.36 10.82
N TYR A 211 4.64 -8.04 11.36
CA TYR A 211 3.99 -8.86 12.38
C TYR A 211 3.69 -10.28 11.86
N ILE A 212 3.05 -10.41 10.70
CA ILE A 212 2.75 -11.70 10.06
C ILE A 212 4.03 -12.49 9.82
N LEU A 213 5.09 -11.84 9.35
CA LEU A 213 6.38 -12.46 9.12
C LEU A 213 6.99 -13.03 10.40
N ARG A 214 6.99 -12.24 11.48
CA ARG A 214 7.52 -12.66 12.79
C ARG A 214 6.77 -13.85 13.37
N VAL A 215 5.43 -13.82 13.32
CA VAL A 215 4.59 -14.93 13.79
C VAL A 215 4.85 -16.20 12.98
N SER A 216 4.95 -16.09 11.67
CA SER A 216 5.24 -17.22 10.77
C SER A 216 6.65 -17.81 10.97
N LEU A 217 7.63 -17.00 11.37
CA LEU A 217 9.00 -17.47 11.66
C LEU A 217 9.05 -18.19 13.01
N ARG A 218 8.39 -17.67 14.04
CA ARG A 218 8.35 -18.28 15.38
C ARG A 218 7.64 -19.64 15.37
N GLY A 219 6.54 -19.77 14.63
CA GLY A 219 5.84 -21.07 14.48
C GLY A 219 6.74 -22.17 13.92
N LYS A 220 7.63 -21.86 12.98
CA LYS A 220 8.58 -22.85 12.44
C LYS A 220 9.72 -23.21 13.41
N ALA A 221 10.20 -22.26 14.20
CA ALA A 221 11.23 -22.55 15.20
C ALA A 221 10.71 -23.54 16.25
N ALA A 222 9.49 -23.34 16.73
CA ALA A 222 8.86 -24.25 17.69
C ALA A 222 8.61 -25.66 17.10
N GLU A 223 8.21 -25.76 15.82
CA GLU A 223 8.04 -27.06 15.15
C GLU A 223 9.39 -27.79 14.97
N ALA A 224 10.47 -27.09 14.67
CA ALA A 224 11.80 -27.65 14.52
C ALA A 224 12.37 -28.18 15.83
N GLU A 225 12.17 -27.44 16.93
CA GLU A 225 12.57 -27.87 18.28
C GLU A 225 11.79 -29.11 18.76
N GLY A 226 10.47 -29.16 18.48
CA GLY A 226 9.63 -30.32 18.81
C GLY A 226 10.01 -31.58 18.05
N PHE A 227 10.53 -31.47 16.81
CA PHE A 227 10.98 -32.63 16.03
C PHE A 227 12.31 -33.20 16.54
N ILE A 228 13.24 -32.35 16.96
CA ILE A 228 14.53 -32.78 17.51
C ILE A 228 14.36 -33.46 18.88
N GLY A 229 13.37 -33.03 19.68
CA GLY A 229 13.08 -33.62 20.99
C GLY A 229 12.37 -35.00 20.92
N SER A 230 11.76 -35.37 19.78
CA SER A 230 11.06 -36.65 19.60
C SER A 230 11.98 -37.80 19.10
N ASP A 231 13.13 -37.47 18.51
CA ASP A 231 14.07 -38.49 18.01
C ASP A 231 15.12 -38.92 19.06
N GLY A 232 15.08 -38.34 20.26
CA GLY A 232 15.99 -38.63 21.38
C GLY A 232 15.37 -39.42 22.56
N ALA A 233 14.11 -39.86 22.46
CA ALA A 233 13.42 -40.66 23.44
C ALA A 233 12.96 -42.02 22.83
#